data_758305f1e0127714af8749d0cf921ced
#
_entry.id   758305f1e0127714af8749d0cf921ced
#
_cell.length_a   1.000
_cell.length_b   1.000
_cell.length_c   1.000
_cell.angle_alpha   90.00
_cell.angle_beta   90.00
_cell.angle_gamma   90.00
#
_symmetry.space_group_name_H-M   'P 1'
#
loop_
_entity.id
_entity.type
_entity.pdbx_description
1 polymer ?
#
loop_
_entity_poly.entity_id
_entity_poly.type
_entity_poly.pdbx_seq_one_letter_code
_entity_poly.pdbx_strand_id
1 'polypeptide(L)'
;MEEYLRKVLDQIRCKKARPYIEQELRDHLEDQVRENISQGMDQEKAIDEAVKDMGDPIETGIMLDKVHKPQVAWKLVALVGLISVIGLLIHAMILNQASEDGISYNIVTALSGKYFIFLCLGLITMAVLYWIDYTAIARFSRIIAVFMIAACMVTLSYGLSVNGMICYLLVGGIAVSMQAVMLLYIPVYGGILYKYYGKGYRGVFAAILWMAVPVWLVFLMRSGMTAVLMLVSMMVMLTVALMKGWFKVPKWKAILSVWGAVGVLPG
;
A
#
# COMPACT_ATOMS: atom_id res chain seq x y z
N MET A 1 37.37 -2.16 -12.46
CA MET A 1 36.19 -2.45 -11.62
C MET A 1 35.23 -1.26 -11.56
N GLU A 2 35.59 -0.09 -11.03
CA GLU A 2 34.70 1.09 -10.87
C GLU A 2 34.11 1.58 -12.20
N GLU A 3 34.90 1.60 -13.27
CA GLU A 3 34.42 2.01 -14.59
C GLU A 3 33.36 1.04 -15.14
N TYR A 4 33.53 -0.25 -14.91
CA TYR A 4 32.57 -1.29 -15.27
C TYR A 4 31.23 -1.07 -14.54
N LEU A 5 31.28 -0.95 -13.19
CA LEU A 5 30.10 -0.70 -12.38
C LEU A 5 29.35 0.56 -12.83
N ARG A 6 30.08 1.65 -13.09
CA ARG A 6 29.47 2.89 -13.58
C ARG A 6 28.75 2.69 -14.91
N LYS A 7 29.37 2.00 -15.88
CA LYS A 7 28.76 1.71 -17.19
C LYS A 7 27.48 0.87 -17.07
N VAL A 8 27.48 -0.14 -16.18
CA VAL A 8 26.29 -0.96 -15.89
C VAL A 8 25.19 -0.10 -15.25
N LEU A 9 25.53 0.69 -14.23
CA LEU A 9 24.55 1.52 -13.50
C LEU A 9 23.94 2.63 -14.37
N ASP A 10 24.68 3.14 -15.34
CA ASP A 10 24.16 4.16 -16.28
C ASP A 10 23.02 3.63 -17.16
N GLN A 11 22.99 2.32 -17.43
CA GLN A 11 21.90 1.67 -18.18
C GLN A 11 20.63 1.47 -17.34
N ILE A 12 20.71 1.54 -16.00
CA ILE A 12 19.60 1.24 -15.11
C ILE A 12 18.76 2.51 -14.87
N ARG A 13 17.51 2.51 -15.32
CA ARG A 13 16.59 3.64 -15.18
C ARG A 13 16.07 3.80 -13.74
N CYS A 14 15.91 2.70 -13.02
CA CYS A 14 15.44 2.71 -11.63
C CYS A 14 16.53 3.20 -10.68
N LYS A 15 16.59 4.52 -10.40
CA LYS A 15 17.60 5.13 -9.51
C LYS A 15 17.63 4.51 -8.10
N LYS A 16 16.51 3.96 -7.62
CA LYS A 16 16.44 3.32 -6.30
C LYS A 16 17.05 1.93 -6.26
N ALA A 17 17.07 1.23 -7.38
CA ALA A 17 17.70 -0.09 -7.48
C ALA A 17 19.21 0.02 -7.61
N ARG A 18 19.74 1.14 -8.15
CA ARG A 18 21.16 1.34 -8.40
C ARG A 18 22.06 1.02 -7.20
N PRO A 19 21.82 1.54 -5.97
CA PRO A 19 22.72 1.24 -4.84
C PRO A 19 22.77 -0.24 -4.46
N TYR A 20 21.63 -0.94 -4.57
CA TYR A 20 21.56 -2.37 -4.26
C TYR A 20 22.28 -3.20 -5.33
N ILE A 21 22.05 -2.87 -6.61
CA ILE A 21 22.70 -3.53 -7.73
C ILE A 21 24.21 -3.27 -7.71
N GLU A 22 24.62 -2.04 -7.39
CA GLU A 22 26.02 -1.69 -7.25
C GLU A 22 26.71 -2.54 -6.19
N GLN A 23 26.09 -2.65 -5.02
CA GLN A 23 26.63 -3.46 -3.92
C GLN A 23 26.71 -4.94 -4.30
N GLU A 24 25.64 -5.50 -4.86
CA GLU A 24 25.60 -6.89 -5.30
C GLU A 24 26.67 -7.23 -6.37
N LEU A 25 26.82 -6.36 -7.36
CA LEU A 25 27.83 -6.52 -8.40
C LEU A 25 29.25 -6.34 -7.85
N ARG A 26 29.45 -5.41 -6.92
CA ARG A 26 30.73 -5.19 -6.25
C ARG A 26 31.14 -6.41 -5.43
N ASP A 27 30.21 -6.90 -4.59
CA ASP A 27 30.45 -8.08 -3.76
C ASP A 27 30.80 -9.30 -4.64
N HIS A 28 30.10 -9.48 -5.76
CA HIS A 28 30.35 -10.57 -6.69
C HIS A 28 31.72 -10.45 -7.39
N LEU A 29 32.08 -9.24 -7.84
CA LEU A 29 33.40 -8.97 -8.42
C LEU A 29 34.55 -9.18 -7.40
N GLU A 30 34.37 -8.73 -6.15
CA GLU A 30 35.34 -8.93 -5.08
C GLU A 30 35.54 -10.41 -4.76
N ASP A 31 34.48 -11.19 -4.73
CA ASP A 31 34.57 -12.64 -4.51
C ASP A 31 35.32 -13.33 -5.65
N GLN A 32 35.04 -12.96 -6.90
CA GLN A 32 35.72 -13.53 -8.08
C GLN A 32 37.18 -13.14 -8.13
N VAL A 33 37.52 -11.88 -7.79
CA VAL A 33 38.93 -11.44 -7.68
C VAL A 33 39.64 -12.25 -6.59
N ARG A 34 39.02 -12.48 -5.45
CA ARG A 34 39.58 -13.27 -4.36
C ARG A 34 39.82 -14.72 -4.76
N GLU A 35 38.91 -15.29 -5.53
CA GLU A 35 39.08 -16.64 -6.09
C GLU A 35 40.26 -16.71 -7.06
N ASN A 36 40.36 -15.78 -8.00
CA ASN A 36 41.44 -15.69 -8.98
C ASN A 36 42.82 -15.54 -8.29
N ILE A 37 42.92 -14.72 -7.25
CA ILE A 37 44.14 -14.58 -6.44
C ILE A 37 44.46 -15.89 -5.71
N SER A 38 43.49 -16.62 -5.19
CA SER A 38 43.71 -17.91 -4.55
C SER A 38 44.26 -18.97 -5.51
N GLN A 39 43.98 -18.83 -6.80
CA GLN A 39 44.50 -19.67 -7.88
C GLN A 39 45.89 -19.24 -8.36
N GLY A 40 46.52 -18.23 -7.70
CA GLY A 40 47.88 -17.78 -7.96
C GLY A 40 48.01 -16.65 -9.00
N MET A 41 46.89 -15.97 -9.35
CA MET A 41 46.97 -14.80 -10.25
C MET A 41 47.46 -13.58 -9.47
N ASP A 42 48.20 -12.73 -10.17
CA ASP A 42 48.55 -11.40 -9.69
C ASP A 42 47.29 -10.52 -9.56
N GLN A 43 47.29 -9.60 -8.58
CA GLN A 43 46.11 -8.80 -8.22
C GLN A 43 45.56 -8.00 -9.41
N GLU A 44 46.40 -7.41 -10.22
CA GLU A 44 45.96 -6.62 -11.39
C GLU A 44 45.31 -7.52 -12.45
N LYS A 45 45.91 -8.66 -12.74
CA LYS A 45 45.35 -9.66 -13.67
C LYS A 45 44.06 -10.30 -13.15
N ALA A 46 43.96 -10.53 -11.83
CA ALA A 46 42.78 -11.10 -11.20
C ALA A 46 41.57 -10.14 -11.33
N ILE A 47 41.78 -8.82 -11.23
CA ILE A 47 40.76 -7.82 -11.43
C ILE A 47 40.31 -7.75 -12.90
N ASP A 48 41.26 -7.76 -13.84
CA ASP A 48 40.94 -7.67 -15.26
C ASP A 48 40.17 -8.91 -15.75
N GLU A 49 40.55 -10.09 -15.29
CA GLU A 49 39.85 -11.34 -15.62
C GLU A 49 38.44 -11.38 -14.99
N ALA A 50 38.30 -10.97 -13.73
CA ALA A 50 36.99 -10.89 -13.08
C ALA A 50 36.05 -9.93 -13.83
N VAL A 51 36.53 -8.76 -14.27
CA VAL A 51 35.76 -7.81 -15.05
C VAL A 51 35.39 -8.37 -16.43
N LYS A 52 36.28 -9.10 -17.05
CA LYS A 52 36.09 -9.71 -18.37
C LYS A 52 35.05 -10.84 -18.30
N ASP A 53 35.07 -11.66 -17.24
CA ASP A 53 34.12 -12.75 -17.01
C ASP A 53 32.70 -12.25 -16.78
N MET A 54 32.54 -11.02 -16.25
CA MET A 54 31.22 -10.37 -16.11
C MET A 54 30.59 -9.95 -17.45
N GLY A 55 31.32 -10.01 -18.54
CA GLY A 55 30.85 -9.69 -19.89
C GLY A 55 30.71 -8.20 -20.18
N ASP A 56 29.94 -7.87 -21.22
CA ASP A 56 29.72 -6.48 -21.62
C ASP A 56 28.89 -5.71 -20.59
N PRO A 57 29.41 -4.59 -20.03
CA PRO A 57 28.70 -3.79 -19.04
C PRO A 57 27.40 -3.19 -19.58
N ILE A 58 27.30 -2.91 -20.89
CA ILE A 58 26.09 -2.35 -21.49
C ILE A 58 25.01 -3.43 -21.55
N GLU A 59 25.34 -4.62 -22.02
CA GLU A 59 24.39 -5.74 -22.11
C GLU A 59 23.93 -6.18 -20.74
N THR A 60 24.83 -6.34 -19.79
CA THR A 60 24.53 -6.65 -18.39
C THR A 60 23.62 -5.59 -17.76
N GLY A 61 23.89 -4.31 -18.00
CA GLY A 61 23.07 -3.20 -17.51
C GLY A 61 21.66 -3.19 -18.09
N ILE A 62 21.52 -3.46 -19.39
CA ILE A 62 20.20 -3.58 -20.06
C ILE A 62 19.40 -4.76 -19.51
N MET A 63 20.04 -5.90 -19.27
CA MET A 63 19.40 -7.08 -18.70
C MET A 63 18.90 -6.80 -17.27
N LEU A 64 19.72 -6.16 -16.44
CA LEU A 64 19.36 -5.76 -15.09
C LEU A 64 18.24 -4.70 -15.09
N ASP A 65 18.27 -3.71 -15.99
CA ASP A 65 17.18 -2.73 -16.14
C ASP A 65 15.86 -3.39 -16.50
N LYS A 66 15.89 -4.41 -17.37
CA LYS A 66 14.68 -5.15 -17.78
C LYS A 66 13.99 -5.85 -16.59
N VAL A 67 14.79 -6.34 -15.64
CA VAL A 67 14.26 -7.00 -14.42
C VAL A 67 13.80 -5.98 -13.39
N HIS A 68 14.51 -4.87 -13.22
CA HIS A 68 14.28 -3.89 -12.16
C HIS A 68 13.42 -2.69 -12.57
N LYS A 69 13.08 -2.55 -13.86
CA LYS A 69 12.19 -1.48 -14.30
C LYS A 69 10.78 -1.67 -13.70
N PRO A 70 10.12 -0.58 -13.27
CA PRO A 70 8.74 -0.64 -12.83
C PRO A 70 7.85 -1.23 -13.93
N GLN A 71 7.21 -2.35 -13.65
CA GLN A 71 6.27 -2.97 -14.59
C GLN A 71 4.85 -2.53 -14.25
N VAL A 72 4.16 -1.97 -15.25
CA VAL A 72 2.74 -1.65 -15.09
C VAL A 72 1.93 -2.94 -15.04
N ALA A 73 1.16 -3.11 -13.97
CA ALA A 73 0.27 -4.26 -13.82
C ALA A 73 -0.98 -4.10 -14.71
N TRP A 74 -0.81 -4.15 -16.03
CA TRP A 74 -1.90 -3.94 -17.01
C TRP A 74 -3.11 -4.83 -16.77
N LYS A 75 -2.91 -6.06 -16.29
CA LYS A 75 -4.00 -6.98 -15.93
C LYS A 75 -4.87 -6.42 -14.80
N LEU A 76 -4.25 -5.80 -13.79
CA LEU A 76 -4.98 -5.16 -12.69
C LEU A 76 -5.72 -3.91 -13.17
N VAL A 77 -5.08 -3.06 -13.98
CA VAL A 77 -5.69 -1.86 -14.54
C VAL A 77 -6.90 -2.22 -15.42
N ALA A 78 -6.75 -3.24 -16.27
CA ALA A 78 -7.86 -3.74 -17.11
C ALA A 78 -9.01 -4.30 -16.27
N LEU A 79 -8.71 -5.05 -15.20
CA LEU A 79 -9.73 -5.59 -14.29
C LEU A 79 -10.51 -4.46 -13.60
N VAL A 80 -9.81 -3.44 -13.07
CA VAL A 80 -10.46 -2.28 -12.45
C VAL A 80 -11.30 -1.52 -13.47
N GLY A 81 -10.79 -1.32 -14.69
CA GLY A 81 -11.54 -0.72 -15.78
C GLY A 81 -12.83 -1.48 -16.12
N LEU A 82 -12.74 -2.80 -16.22
CA LEU A 82 -13.90 -3.67 -16.47
C LEU A 82 -14.96 -3.54 -15.35
N ILE A 83 -14.54 -3.64 -14.09
CA ILE A 83 -15.43 -3.48 -12.93
C ILE A 83 -16.07 -2.08 -12.94
N SER A 84 -15.32 -1.05 -13.29
CA SER A 84 -15.82 0.33 -13.37
C SER A 84 -16.90 0.49 -14.45
N VAL A 85 -16.70 -0.13 -15.62
CA VAL A 85 -17.69 -0.14 -16.70
C VAL A 85 -18.96 -0.90 -16.27
N ILE A 86 -18.83 -2.07 -15.65
CA ILE A 86 -19.97 -2.82 -15.12
C ILE A 86 -20.73 -1.98 -14.09
N GLY A 87 -20.02 -1.34 -13.17
CA GLY A 87 -20.62 -0.43 -12.18
C GLY A 87 -21.38 0.74 -12.81
N LEU A 88 -20.84 1.31 -13.88
CA LEU A 88 -21.50 2.37 -14.65
C LEU A 88 -22.79 1.87 -15.32
N LEU A 89 -22.76 0.68 -15.93
CA LEU A 89 -23.95 0.07 -16.54
C LEU A 89 -25.05 -0.20 -15.52
N ILE A 90 -24.71 -0.81 -14.38
CA ILE A 90 -25.66 -1.04 -13.28
C ILE A 90 -26.24 0.28 -12.77
N HIS A 91 -25.42 1.28 -12.59
CA HIS A 91 -25.87 2.59 -12.14
C HIS A 91 -26.84 3.23 -13.16
N ALA A 92 -26.54 3.16 -14.46
CA ALA A 92 -27.42 3.64 -15.52
C ALA A 92 -28.77 2.90 -15.52
N MET A 93 -28.76 1.58 -15.33
CA MET A 93 -30.01 0.80 -15.23
C MET A 93 -30.87 1.23 -14.03
N ILE A 94 -30.28 1.40 -12.86
CA ILE A 94 -30.99 1.87 -11.66
C ILE A 94 -31.60 3.26 -11.87
N LEU A 95 -30.86 4.17 -12.52
CA LEU A 95 -31.36 5.52 -12.79
C LEU A 95 -32.48 5.55 -13.83
N ASN A 96 -32.42 4.70 -14.85
CA ASN A 96 -33.51 4.57 -15.82
C ASN A 96 -34.80 4.07 -15.12
N GLN A 97 -34.70 3.06 -14.27
CA GLN A 97 -35.84 2.57 -13.49
C GLN A 97 -36.38 3.65 -12.54
N ALA A 98 -35.52 4.37 -11.85
CA ALA A 98 -35.93 5.49 -10.98
C ALA A 98 -36.65 6.60 -11.76
N SER A 99 -36.31 6.83 -13.03
CA SER A 99 -36.99 7.75 -13.93
C SER A 99 -38.39 7.26 -14.30
N GLU A 100 -38.55 5.97 -14.53
CA GLU A 100 -39.84 5.32 -14.81
C GLU A 100 -40.77 5.37 -13.59
N ASP A 101 -40.20 5.23 -12.38
CA ASP A 101 -40.92 5.31 -11.11
C ASP A 101 -41.35 6.76 -10.70
N GLY A 102 -41.15 7.74 -11.58
CA GLY A 102 -41.63 9.13 -11.40
C GLY A 102 -40.65 10.04 -10.61
N ILE A 103 -39.40 9.65 -10.45
CA ILE A 103 -38.38 10.52 -9.88
C ILE A 103 -38.06 11.63 -10.90
N SER A 104 -38.01 12.88 -10.43
CA SER A 104 -37.74 14.03 -11.29
C SER A 104 -36.47 13.86 -12.14
N TYR A 105 -36.58 14.09 -13.43
CA TYR A 105 -35.48 14.05 -14.40
C TYR A 105 -34.24 14.83 -13.94
N ASN A 106 -34.44 15.98 -13.29
CA ASN A 106 -33.34 16.81 -12.78
C ASN A 106 -32.55 16.10 -11.65
N ILE A 107 -33.21 15.29 -10.83
CA ILE A 107 -32.53 14.50 -9.79
C ILE A 107 -31.74 13.36 -10.41
N VAL A 108 -32.31 12.65 -11.38
CA VAL A 108 -31.66 11.56 -12.10
C VAL A 108 -30.39 12.04 -12.82
N THR A 109 -30.48 13.16 -13.56
CA THR A 109 -29.32 13.73 -14.26
C THR A 109 -28.24 14.25 -13.32
N ALA A 110 -28.61 14.87 -12.19
CA ALA A 110 -27.66 15.32 -11.19
C ALA A 110 -26.92 14.15 -10.50
N LEU A 111 -27.61 13.04 -10.23
CA LEU A 111 -27.01 11.83 -9.65
C LEU A 111 -26.07 11.15 -10.65
N SER A 112 -26.46 11.05 -11.93
CA SER A 112 -25.62 10.48 -13.00
C SER A 112 -24.33 11.28 -13.18
N GLY A 113 -24.43 12.61 -13.25
CA GLY A 113 -23.27 13.48 -13.39
C GLY A 113 -22.29 13.36 -12.23
N LYS A 114 -22.80 13.33 -11.00
CA LYS A 114 -21.97 13.15 -9.80
C LYS A 114 -21.26 11.79 -9.82
N TYR A 115 -21.96 10.71 -10.13
CA TYR A 115 -21.36 9.37 -10.19
C TYR A 115 -20.22 9.32 -11.22
N PHE A 116 -20.43 9.85 -12.41
CA PHE A 116 -19.41 9.90 -13.46
C PHE A 116 -18.18 10.72 -13.04
N ILE A 117 -18.38 11.88 -12.41
CA ILE A 117 -17.28 12.72 -11.90
C ILE A 117 -16.48 11.96 -10.84
N PHE A 118 -17.15 11.31 -9.89
CA PHE A 118 -16.45 10.53 -8.84
C PHE A 118 -15.74 9.30 -9.40
N LEU A 119 -16.29 8.66 -10.44
CA LEU A 119 -15.63 7.55 -11.12
C LEU A 119 -14.34 8.03 -11.80
N CYS A 120 -14.41 9.13 -12.57
CA CYS A 120 -13.24 9.71 -13.22
C CYS A 120 -12.18 10.15 -12.19
N LEU A 121 -12.60 10.81 -11.11
CA LEU A 121 -11.71 11.23 -10.03
C LEU A 121 -11.04 10.01 -9.35
N GLY A 122 -11.79 8.92 -9.13
CA GLY A 122 -11.26 7.68 -8.59
C GLY A 122 -10.21 7.04 -9.50
N LEU A 123 -10.46 6.97 -10.81
CA LEU A 123 -9.50 6.44 -11.78
C LEU A 123 -8.24 7.33 -11.89
N ILE A 124 -8.40 8.65 -11.87
CA ILE A 124 -7.28 9.59 -11.85
C ILE A 124 -6.46 9.40 -10.56
N THR A 125 -7.13 9.31 -9.41
CA THR A 125 -6.47 9.08 -8.12
C THR A 125 -5.71 7.75 -8.12
N MET A 126 -6.30 6.69 -8.67
CA MET A 126 -5.64 5.39 -8.84
C MET A 126 -4.38 5.53 -9.70
N ALA A 127 -4.46 6.24 -10.84
CA ALA A 127 -3.31 6.47 -11.71
C ALA A 127 -2.21 7.28 -10.99
N VAL A 128 -2.58 8.34 -10.27
CA VAL A 128 -1.63 9.14 -9.47
C VAL A 128 -0.98 8.31 -8.38
N LEU A 129 -1.75 7.51 -7.63
CA LEU A 129 -1.22 6.63 -6.58
C LEU A 129 -0.31 5.54 -7.15
N TYR A 130 -0.57 5.10 -8.37
CA TYR A 130 0.31 4.16 -9.07
C TYR A 130 1.70 4.74 -9.36
N TRP A 131 1.79 6.05 -9.61
CA TRP A 131 3.05 6.76 -9.83
C TRP A 131 3.74 7.17 -8.54
N ILE A 132 2.96 7.31 -7.45
CA ILE A 132 3.51 7.61 -6.12
C ILE A 132 4.13 6.35 -5.55
N ASP A 133 5.35 6.49 -5.07
CA ASP A 133 6.09 5.46 -4.41
C ASP A 133 5.38 5.00 -3.12
N TYR A 134 4.93 3.75 -3.07
CA TYR A 134 4.33 3.17 -1.86
C TYR A 134 5.26 3.27 -0.63
N THR A 135 6.57 3.41 -0.84
CA THR A 135 7.53 3.62 0.25
C THR A 135 7.35 4.97 0.93
N ALA A 136 6.84 5.99 0.22
CA ALA A 136 6.51 7.29 0.81
C ALA A 136 5.32 7.14 1.79
N ILE A 137 4.28 6.39 1.40
CA ILE A 137 3.15 6.10 2.28
C ILE A 137 3.64 5.35 3.53
N ALA A 138 4.51 4.35 3.36
CA ALA A 138 5.10 3.63 4.49
C ALA A 138 5.94 4.55 5.39
N ARG A 139 6.70 5.50 4.80
CA ARG A 139 7.51 6.47 5.56
C ARG A 139 6.65 7.37 6.43
N PHE A 140 5.54 7.89 5.92
CA PHE A 140 4.66 8.83 6.62
C PHE A 140 3.45 8.17 7.29
N SER A 141 3.34 6.84 7.26
CA SER A 141 2.15 6.10 7.71
C SER A 141 1.68 6.48 9.12
N ARG A 142 2.59 6.68 10.09
CA ARG A 142 2.22 7.08 11.46
C ARG A 142 1.64 8.49 11.52
N ILE A 143 2.21 9.43 10.77
CA ILE A 143 1.73 10.82 10.72
C ILE A 143 0.34 10.85 10.10
N ILE A 144 0.16 10.15 8.96
CA ILE A 144 -1.13 10.03 8.28
C ILE A 144 -2.15 9.40 9.24
N ALA A 145 -1.78 8.32 9.93
CA ALA A 145 -2.65 7.63 10.88
C ALA A 145 -3.11 8.54 12.03
N VAL A 146 -2.19 9.30 12.63
CA VAL A 146 -2.52 10.26 13.69
C VAL A 146 -3.46 11.35 13.16
N PHE A 147 -3.19 11.87 11.97
CA PHE A 147 -4.07 12.87 11.34
C PHE A 147 -5.47 12.33 11.09
N MET A 148 -5.60 11.09 10.58
CA MET A 148 -6.90 10.44 10.35
C MET A 148 -7.65 10.19 11.66
N ILE A 149 -6.96 9.74 12.71
CA ILE A 149 -7.54 9.56 14.05
C ILE A 149 -8.02 10.90 14.60
N ALA A 150 -7.21 11.96 14.48
CA ALA A 150 -7.61 13.30 14.92
C ALA A 150 -8.82 13.82 14.15
N ALA A 151 -8.87 13.65 12.82
CA ALA A 151 -10.03 14.00 12.00
C ALA A 151 -11.30 13.23 12.44
N CYS A 152 -11.16 11.94 12.77
CA CYS A 152 -12.25 11.12 13.30
C CYS A 152 -12.74 11.65 14.66
N MET A 153 -11.83 12.03 15.56
CA MET A 153 -12.18 12.64 16.85
C MET A 153 -12.93 13.98 16.69
N VAL A 154 -12.47 14.83 15.77
CA VAL A 154 -13.16 16.09 15.43
C VAL A 154 -14.57 15.79 14.88
N THR A 155 -14.70 14.77 14.04
CA THR A 155 -16.02 14.38 13.50
C THR A 155 -16.95 13.86 14.58
N LEU A 156 -16.46 13.13 15.58
CA LEU A 156 -17.26 12.70 16.72
C LEU A 156 -17.80 13.88 17.55
N SER A 157 -17.04 14.99 17.64
CA SER A 157 -17.41 16.16 18.42
C SER A 157 -18.30 17.14 17.66
N TYR A 158 -18.05 17.33 16.36
CA TYR A 158 -18.66 18.40 15.54
C TYR A 158 -19.31 17.89 14.26
N GLY A 159 -19.34 16.58 14.02
CA GLY A 159 -19.85 16.00 12.78
C GLY A 159 -21.38 16.05 12.69
N LEU A 160 -21.85 16.05 11.45
CA LEU A 160 -23.26 15.93 11.14
C LEU A 160 -23.72 14.49 11.28
N SER A 161 -24.85 14.30 11.96
CA SER A 161 -25.50 12.99 12.05
C SER A 161 -26.57 12.84 10.98
N VAL A 162 -26.55 11.68 10.30
CA VAL A 162 -27.55 11.27 9.32
C VAL A 162 -28.04 9.89 9.73
N ASN A 163 -29.36 9.73 9.90
CA ASN A 163 -29.98 8.48 10.37
C ASN A 163 -29.40 7.94 11.69
N GLY A 164 -29.01 8.84 12.61
CA GLY A 164 -28.43 8.48 13.90
C GLY A 164 -26.93 8.08 13.86
N MET A 165 -26.29 8.13 12.69
CA MET A 165 -24.85 7.90 12.53
C MET A 165 -24.14 9.24 12.35
N ILE A 166 -23.04 9.46 13.08
CA ILE A 166 -22.16 10.64 12.91
C ILE A 166 -21.22 10.33 11.75
N CYS A 167 -21.56 10.83 10.55
CA CYS A 167 -20.92 10.37 9.33
C CYS A 167 -20.10 11.43 8.60
N TYR A 168 -20.49 12.71 8.74
CA TYR A 168 -19.97 13.76 7.88
C TYR A 168 -19.30 14.87 8.67
N LEU A 169 -18.10 15.27 8.20
CA LEU A 169 -17.43 16.48 8.65
C LEU A 169 -17.60 17.56 7.57
N LEU A 170 -18.08 18.74 7.97
CA LEU A 170 -18.14 19.90 7.05
C LEU A 170 -16.78 20.57 7.00
N VAL A 171 -16.18 20.60 5.81
CA VAL A 171 -14.92 21.29 5.54
C VAL A 171 -15.15 22.26 4.39
N GLY A 172 -15.11 23.57 4.65
CA GLY A 172 -15.31 24.58 3.61
C GLY A 172 -16.67 24.48 2.88
N GLY A 173 -17.73 24.02 3.56
CA GLY A 173 -19.06 23.83 2.97
C GLY A 173 -19.23 22.49 2.25
N ILE A 174 -18.21 21.63 2.18
CA ILE A 174 -18.27 20.30 1.60
C ILE A 174 -18.44 19.27 2.73
N ALA A 175 -19.44 18.41 2.62
CA ALA A 175 -19.66 17.30 3.54
C ALA A 175 -18.74 16.12 3.17
N VAL A 176 -17.72 15.89 3.98
CA VAL A 176 -16.78 14.78 3.79
C VAL A 176 -17.26 13.58 4.60
N SER A 177 -17.47 12.44 3.93
CA SER A 177 -17.81 11.19 4.61
C SER A 177 -16.61 10.63 5.36
N MET A 178 -16.64 10.69 6.69
CA MET A 178 -15.55 10.17 7.51
C MET A 178 -15.45 8.65 7.45
N GLN A 179 -16.55 7.95 7.22
CA GLN A 179 -16.53 6.50 7.01
C GLN A 179 -15.69 6.10 5.80
N ALA A 180 -15.84 6.81 4.67
CA ALA A 180 -15.04 6.56 3.48
C ALA A 180 -13.56 6.90 3.71
N VAL A 181 -13.28 8.00 4.41
CA VAL A 181 -11.91 8.38 4.79
C VAL A 181 -11.27 7.32 5.68
N MET A 182 -11.99 6.80 6.67
CA MET A 182 -11.44 5.79 7.58
C MET A 182 -11.18 4.44 6.92
N LEU A 183 -11.84 4.08 5.81
CA LEU A 183 -11.47 2.90 5.02
C LEU A 183 -10.07 3.04 4.40
N LEU A 184 -9.62 4.25 4.08
CA LEU A 184 -8.25 4.50 3.62
C LEU A 184 -7.19 4.28 4.72
N TYR A 185 -7.62 4.11 5.97
CA TYR A 185 -6.71 3.73 7.05
C TYR A 185 -6.12 2.31 6.86
N ILE A 186 -6.84 1.42 6.18
CA ILE A 186 -6.40 0.04 5.96
C ILE A 186 -5.01 -0.02 5.27
N PRO A 187 -4.78 0.61 4.09
CA PRO A 187 -3.45 0.62 3.48
C PRO A 187 -2.41 1.37 4.34
N VAL A 188 -2.79 2.41 5.06
CA VAL A 188 -1.90 3.12 6.00
C VAL A 188 -1.44 2.19 7.13
N TYR A 189 -2.32 1.32 7.63
CA TYR A 189 -1.98 0.31 8.62
C TYR A 189 -0.93 -0.68 8.12
N GLY A 190 -0.97 -1.05 6.83
CA GLY A 190 0.10 -1.85 6.20
C GLY A 190 1.47 -1.19 6.31
N GLY A 191 1.55 0.12 6.08
CA GLY A 191 2.77 0.91 6.27
C GLY A 191 3.22 0.97 7.74
N ILE A 192 2.28 0.98 8.69
CA ILE A 192 2.58 0.92 10.12
C ILE A 192 3.17 -0.44 10.49
N LEU A 193 2.58 -1.54 10.01
CA LEU A 193 3.10 -2.90 10.23
C LEU A 193 4.54 -3.04 9.74
N TYR A 194 4.85 -2.49 8.57
CA TYR A 194 6.20 -2.52 8.02
C TYR A 194 7.22 -1.81 8.94
N LYS A 195 6.85 -0.71 9.61
CA LYS A 195 7.72 -0.03 10.58
C LYS A 195 8.02 -0.84 11.85
N TYR A 196 7.23 -1.86 12.12
CA TYR A 196 7.45 -2.78 13.23
C TYR A 196 8.17 -4.07 12.81
N TYR A 197 8.64 -4.14 11.55
CA TYR A 197 9.45 -5.26 11.05
C TYR A 197 10.66 -5.54 11.97
N GLY A 198 10.90 -6.82 12.28
CA GLY A 198 12.00 -7.26 13.13
C GLY A 198 11.79 -7.04 14.64
N LYS A 199 10.67 -6.43 15.07
CA LYS A 199 10.35 -6.24 16.50
C LYS A 199 9.67 -7.49 17.08
N GLY A 200 9.86 -7.68 18.40
CA GLY A 200 9.21 -8.77 19.15
C GLY A 200 7.77 -8.42 19.56
N TYR A 201 7.31 -9.01 20.68
CA TYR A 201 5.95 -8.82 21.22
C TYR A 201 5.54 -7.36 21.41
N ARG A 202 6.47 -6.47 21.77
CA ARG A 202 6.19 -5.01 21.85
C ARG A 202 5.72 -4.44 20.52
N GLY A 203 6.26 -4.95 19.40
CA GLY A 203 5.84 -4.55 18.06
C GLY A 203 4.44 -5.04 17.73
N VAL A 204 4.10 -6.28 18.10
CA VAL A 204 2.77 -6.86 17.92
C VAL A 204 1.72 -6.08 18.74
N PHE A 205 2.03 -5.81 20.01
CA PHE A 205 1.13 -5.03 20.89
C PHE A 205 0.87 -3.61 20.32
N ALA A 206 1.93 -2.93 19.86
CA ALA A 206 1.77 -1.63 19.22
C ALA A 206 0.93 -1.71 17.93
N ALA A 207 1.10 -2.76 17.13
CA ALA A 207 0.29 -2.98 15.92
C ALA A 207 -1.20 -3.19 16.27
N ILE A 208 -1.49 -3.96 17.32
CA ILE A 208 -2.86 -4.13 17.84
C ILE A 208 -3.45 -2.80 18.30
N LEU A 209 -2.68 -1.96 19.00
CA LEU A 209 -3.15 -0.65 19.45
C LEU A 209 -3.49 0.27 18.27
N TRP A 210 -2.63 0.31 17.23
CA TRP A 210 -2.88 1.05 15.99
C TRP A 210 -4.09 0.54 15.20
N MET A 211 -4.49 -0.70 15.40
CA MET A 211 -5.71 -1.28 14.84
C MET A 211 -6.93 -0.95 15.70
N ALA A 212 -6.85 -1.16 17.02
CA ALA A 212 -7.99 -1.07 17.94
C ALA A 212 -8.53 0.36 18.06
N VAL A 213 -7.64 1.37 18.14
CA VAL A 213 -8.04 2.78 18.31
C VAL A 213 -8.96 3.27 17.18
N PRO A 214 -8.59 3.20 15.88
CA PRO A 214 -9.45 3.68 14.81
C PRO A 214 -10.74 2.86 14.66
N VAL A 215 -10.68 1.54 14.87
CA VAL A 215 -11.87 0.68 14.83
C VAL A 215 -12.87 1.09 15.93
N TRP A 216 -12.37 1.34 17.14
CA TRP A 216 -13.20 1.79 18.25
C TRP A 216 -13.84 3.15 17.98
N LEU A 217 -13.09 4.11 17.41
CA LEU A 217 -13.64 5.42 17.05
C LEU A 217 -14.73 5.32 15.99
N VAL A 218 -14.55 4.49 14.96
CA VAL A 218 -15.57 4.24 13.93
C VAL A 218 -16.80 3.55 14.53
N PHE A 219 -16.61 2.66 15.48
CA PHE A 219 -17.71 2.04 16.21
C PHE A 219 -18.50 3.08 17.02
N LEU A 220 -17.84 4.02 17.71
CA LEU A 220 -18.49 5.13 18.42
C LEU A 220 -19.30 6.05 17.48
N MET A 221 -18.90 6.16 16.21
CA MET A 221 -19.68 6.86 15.16
C MET A 221 -20.96 6.14 14.76
N ARG A 222 -21.29 5.02 15.42
CA ARG A 222 -22.40 4.11 15.09
C ARG A 222 -22.33 3.52 13.68
N SER A 223 -21.14 3.40 13.13
CA SER A 223 -20.87 2.78 11.84
C SER A 223 -20.33 1.36 12.01
N GLY A 224 -21.14 0.47 12.60
CA GLY A 224 -20.73 -0.89 12.96
C GLY A 224 -20.22 -1.70 11.77
N MET A 225 -20.87 -1.62 10.60
CA MET A 225 -20.46 -2.33 9.41
C MET A 225 -19.05 -1.90 8.94
N THR A 226 -18.77 -0.60 8.93
CA THR A 226 -17.44 -0.08 8.57
C THR A 226 -16.39 -0.50 9.60
N ALA A 227 -16.70 -0.47 10.88
CA ALA A 227 -15.81 -0.90 11.96
C ALA A 227 -15.44 -2.39 11.83
N VAL A 228 -16.43 -3.26 11.57
CA VAL A 228 -16.21 -4.70 11.35
C VAL A 228 -15.34 -4.92 10.11
N LEU A 229 -15.64 -4.26 9.00
CA LEU A 229 -14.85 -4.38 7.75
C LEU A 229 -13.39 -3.95 7.96
N MET A 230 -13.16 -2.84 8.68
CA MET A 230 -11.83 -2.38 9.04
C MET A 230 -11.11 -3.40 9.94
N LEU A 231 -11.80 -3.88 10.99
CA LEU A 231 -11.24 -4.86 11.94
C LEU A 231 -10.79 -6.13 11.19
N VAL A 232 -11.68 -6.73 10.39
CA VAL A 232 -11.39 -7.96 9.65
C VAL A 232 -10.23 -7.75 8.69
N SER A 233 -10.25 -6.66 7.91
CA SER A 233 -9.19 -6.37 6.93
C SER A 233 -7.83 -6.20 7.62
N MET A 234 -7.77 -5.42 8.71
CA MET A 234 -6.50 -5.19 9.44
C MET A 234 -6.04 -6.45 10.19
N MET A 235 -6.96 -7.28 10.70
CA MET A 235 -6.64 -8.58 11.31
C MET A 235 -6.02 -9.54 10.29
N VAL A 236 -6.56 -9.61 9.08
CA VAL A 236 -5.97 -10.41 7.99
C VAL A 236 -4.56 -9.92 7.67
N MET A 237 -4.36 -8.60 7.56
CA MET A 237 -3.03 -8.03 7.30
C MET A 237 -2.02 -8.36 8.41
N LEU A 238 -2.43 -8.23 9.69
CA LEU A 238 -1.59 -8.57 10.84
C LEU A 238 -1.26 -10.07 10.85
N THR A 239 -2.24 -10.92 10.56
CA THR A 239 -2.05 -12.38 10.48
C THR A 239 -1.05 -12.75 9.38
N VAL A 240 -1.18 -12.16 8.18
CA VAL A 240 -0.22 -12.37 7.08
C VAL A 240 1.18 -11.89 7.47
N ALA A 241 1.30 -10.74 8.15
CA ALA A 241 2.59 -10.22 8.62
C ALA A 241 3.25 -11.17 9.65
N LEU A 242 2.46 -11.75 10.56
CA LEU A 242 2.94 -12.76 11.52
C LEU A 242 3.36 -14.06 10.81
N MET A 243 2.58 -14.56 9.86
CA MET A 243 2.91 -15.76 9.07
C MET A 243 4.19 -15.58 8.26
N LYS A 244 4.40 -14.41 7.65
CA LYS A 244 5.62 -14.06 6.91
C LYS A 244 6.84 -13.83 7.83
N GLY A 245 6.67 -13.87 9.15
CA GLY A 245 7.77 -13.70 10.11
C GLY A 245 8.28 -12.26 10.21
N TRP A 246 7.43 -11.25 9.93
CA TRP A 246 7.82 -9.86 10.10
C TRP A 246 8.12 -9.49 11.55
N PHE A 247 7.59 -10.26 12.50
CA PHE A 247 7.82 -10.08 13.92
C PHE A 247 8.67 -11.24 14.47
N LYS A 248 9.63 -10.93 15.34
CA LYS A 248 10.46 -11.92 16.04
C LYS A 248 9.67 -12.55 17.21
N VAL A 249 8.61 -13.29 16.85
CA VAL A 249 7.73 -13.98 17.82
C VAL A 249 7.36 -15.37 17.30
N PRO A 250 7.07 -16.35 18.17
CA PRO A 250 6.58 -17.65 17.75
C PRO A 250 5.21 -17.49 17.05
N LYS A 251 5.19 -17.77 15.75
CA LYS A 251 4.08 -17.45 14.81
C LYS A 251 2.73 -17.93 15.32
N TRP A 252 2.60 -19.21 15.65
CA TRP A 252 1.33 -19.80 16.06
C TRP A 252 0.80 -19.25 17.38
N LYS A 253 1.68 -19.04 18.37
CA LYS A 253 1.28 -18.48 19.67
C LYS A 253 0.78 -17.03 19.51
N ALA A 254 1.47 -16.24 18.68
CA ALA A 254 1.08 -14.85 18.41
C ALA A 254 -0.26 -14.78 17.65
N ILE A 255 -0.49 -15.62 16.64
CA ILE A 255 -1.76 -15.67 15.91
C ILE A 255 -2.90 -16.07 16.84
N LEU A 256 -2.75 -17.14 17.62
CA LEU A 256 -3.77 -17.57 18.56
C LEU A 256 -4.08 -16.50 19.61
N SER A 257 -3.08 -15.79 20.13
CA SER A 257 -3.31 -14.71 21.11
C SER A 257 -4.05 -13.53 20.51
N VAL A 258 -3.75 -13.15 19.25
CA VAL A 258 -4.42 -12.05 18.55
C VAL A 258 -5.88 -12.39 18.24
N TRP A 259 -6.14 -13.58 17.70
CA TRP A 259 -7.51 -14.02 17.39
C TRP A 259 -8.32 -14.32 18.66
N GLY A 260 -7.69 -14.88 19.70
CA GLY A 260 -8.32 -15.09 21.00
C GLY A 260 -8.73 -13.79 21.67
N ALA A 261 -7.90 -12.75 21.62
CA ALA A 261 -8.23 -11.44 22.19
C ALA A 261 -9.42 -10.78 21.48
N VAL A 262 -9.56 -10.97 20.17
CA VAL A 262 -10.70 -10.43 19.39
C VAL A 262 -11.96 -11.27 19.59
N GLY A 263 -11.84 -12.60 19.73
CA GLY A 263 -12.99 -13.49 19.93
C GLY A 263 -13.64 -13.38 21.31
N VAL A 264 -12.92 -12.85 22.31
CA VAL A 264 -13.42 -12.64 23.68
C VAL A 264 -14.13 -11.28 23.86
N LEU A 265 -13.93 -10.33 22.92
CA LEU A 265 -14.51 -8.99 23.01
C LEU A 265 -16.03 -8.88 22.74
N PRO A 266 -16.75 -9.79 22.04
CA PRO A 266 -18.19 -9.76 21.94
C PRO A 266 -18.86 -10.73 22.92
N GLY A 267 -18.81 -10.43 24.21
CA GLY A 267 -19.52 -11.11 25.26
C GLY A 267 -20.22 -10.09 26.16
#